data_d76b679ab9f39ddb2bbc33f1c03098d4
#
_entry.id   d76b679ab9f39ddb2bbc33f1c03098d4
#
_cell.length_a   1.000
_cell.length_b   1.000
_cell.length_c   1.000
_cell.angle_alpha   90.00
_cell.angle_beta   90.00
_cell.angle_gamma   90.00
#
_symmetry.space_group_name_H-M   'P 1'
#
loop_
_entity.id
_entity.type
_entity.pdbx_description
1 polymer ?
#
loop_
_entity_poly.entity_id
_entity_poly.type
_entity_poly.pdbx_seq_one_letter_code
_entity_poly.pdbx_strand_id
1 'polypeptide(L)'
;MPEDADDGSGEADADAGDGTVQCWLVDRQSRDENLVTLVYATVDGQWHVRRQLSFQLLSRNPVTAAIDVDPDRLEQVPDPDERERFGTQARSMADEHDPDDEV
;
A
#
# COMPACT_ATOMS: atom_id res chain seq x y z
N MET A 1 11.84 24.58 -9.73
CA MET A 1 12.28 24.26 -9.12
C MET A 1 12.15 23.93 -8.79
N PRO A 2 11.78 23.44 -9.13
CA PRO A 2 12.00 23.00 -8.59
C PRO A 2 11.94 22.62 -8.44
N GLU A 3 11.75 22.63 -8.93
CA GLU A 3 12.21 22.20 -8.44
C GLU A 3 12.27 21.77 -8.12
N ASP A 4 11.98 21.83 -8.63
CA ASP A 4 12.43 21.32 -8.10
C ASP A 4 12.51 20.88 -7.82
N ALA A 5 12.22 20.84 -8.28
CA ALA A 5 12.67 20.42 -7.78
C ALA A 5 12.78 20.04 -7.59
N ASP A 6 12.70 20.00 -7.93
CA ASP A 6 13.15 19.48 -7.46
C ASP A 6 13.38 19.06 -7.28
N ASP A 7 13.23 19.05 -7.66
CA ASP A 7 13.76 18.51 -7.23
C ASP A 7 14.10 18.03 -7.02
N GLY A 8 13.92 17.83 -7.34
CA GLY A 8 14.52 17.31 -6.92
C GLY A 8 14.77 16.85 -6.80
N SER A 9 14.82 16.72 -6.97
CA SER A 9 15.25 16.00 -6.55
C SER A 9 15.57 15.49 -6.38
N GLY A 10 15.45 15.21 -6.53
CA GLY A 10 15.93 14.51 -6.14
C GLY A 10 16.09 13.97 -6.02
N GLU A 11 16.20 13.68 -6.24
CA GLU A 11 16.39 12.90 -6.02
C GLU A 11 16.38 12.08 -5.89
N ALA A 12 16.21 11.81 -5.73
CA ALA A 12 16.30 10.94 -5.65
C ALA A 12 16.13 10.26 -5.64
N ASP A 13 16.06 9.98 -5.71
CA ASP A 13 15.86 9.13 -5.73
C ASP A 13 15.44 8.41 -5.95
N ALA A 14 15.41 8.12 -5.92
CA ALA A 14 14.94 7.50 -6.46
C ALA A 14 14.11 6.77 -6.12
N ASP A 15 14.13 6.35 -5.85
CA ASP A 15 13.29 5.57 -5.58
C ASP A 15 12.11 5.82 -5.58
N ALA A 16 11.89 5.16 -5.35
CA ALA A 16 10.64 5.65 -5.50
C ALA A 16 10.79 7.09 -5.37
N GLY A 17 11.57 7.54 -6.07
CA GLY A 17 11.92 8.88 -6.01
C GLY A 17 10.78 9.83 -6.01
N ASP A 18 9.64 9.40 -6.38
CA ASP A 18 8.48 10.26 -6.50
C ASP A 18 7.83 10.60 -5.16
N GLY A 19 8.42 10.17 -4.05
CA GLY A 19 7.86 10.42 -2.75
C GLY A 19 6.69 9.53 -2.39
N THR A 20 6.49 8.44 -3.11
CA THR A 20 5.48 7.45 -2.72
C THR A 20 5.97 6.60 -1.56
N VAL A 21 5.02 5.97 -0.88
CA VAL A 21 5.28 5.08 0.25
C VAL A 21 4.82 3.68 -0.15
N GLN A 22 5.71 2.71 0.02
CA GLN A 22 5.35 1.33 -0.28
C GLN A 22 4.48 0.77 0.83
N CYS A 23 3.34 0.19 0.44
CA CYS A 23 2.41 -0.42 1.38
C CYS A 23 2.12 -1.85 0.94
N TRP A 24 1.99 -2.74 1.91
CA TRP A 24 1.81 -4.18 1.69
C TRP A 24 0.38 -4.58 2.00
N LEU A 25 -0.14 -5.54 1.24
CA LEU A 25 -1.50 -6.03 1.44
C LEU A 25 -1.61 -6.74 2.78
N VAL A 26 -2.48 -6.23 3.66
CA VAL A 26 -2.64 -6.77 5.00
C VAL A 26 -4.04 -7.33 5.24
N ASP A 27 -5.01 -6.97 4.41
CA ASP A 27 -6.37 -7.48 4.58
C ASP A 27 -7.12 -7.43 3.26
N ARG A 28 -8.05 -8.35 3.10
CA ARG A 28 -8.90 -8.44 1.92
C ARG A 28 -10.29 -8.84 2.37
N GLN A 29 -11.27 -7.99 2.11
CA GLN A 29 -12.63 -8.19 2.58
C GLN A 29 -13.62 -8.15 1.41
N SER A 30 -14.46 -9.16 1.31
CA SER A 30 -15.57 -9.16 0.37
C SER A 30 -16.82 -8.71 1.11
N ARG A 31 -17.27 -7.50 0.82
CA ARG A 31 -18.40 -6.92 1.52
C ARG A 31 -19.74 -7.31 0.92
N ASP A 32 -19.78 -7.44 -0.38
CA ASP A 32 -20.96 -7.91 -1.09
C ASP A 32 -20.53 -8.64 -2.36
N GLU A 33 -21.49 -8.99 -3.21
CA GLU A 33 -21.22 -9.81 -4.38
C GLU A 33 -20.31 -9.14 -5.38
N ASN A 34 -20.25 -7.80 -5.37
CA ASN A 34 -19.59 -7.07 -6.44
C ASN A 34 -18.36 -6.29 -6.01
N LEU A 35 -18.13 -6.18 -4.71
CA LEU A 35 -17.07 -5.30 -4.21
C LEU A 35 -16.12 -6.02 -3.27
N VAL A 36 -14.84 -5.72 -3.47
CA VAL A 36 -13.77 -6.20 -2.59
C VAL A 36 -13.03 -4.99 -2.04
N THR A 37 -12.77 -4.99 -0.75
CA THR A 37 -11.95 -3.97 -0.11
C THR A 37 -10.58 -4.55 0.17
N LEU A 38 -9.55 -3.89 -0.35
CA LEU A 38 -8.15 -4.25 -0.10
C LEU A 38 -7.56 -3.22 0.84
N VAL A 39 -6.87 -3.69 1.87
CA VAL A 39 -6.20 -2.80 2.82
C VAL A 39 -4.71 -3.03 2.71
N TYR A 40 -3.97 -1.93 2.52
CA TYR A 40 -2.51 -1.95 2.43
C TYR A 40 -1.95 -1.13 3.57
N ALA A 41 -0.85 -1.56 4.15
CA ALA A 41 -0.24 -0.87 5.28
C ALA A 41 1.28 -0.83 5.14
N THR A 42 1.88 0.15 5.81
CA THR A 42 3.33 0.24 5.92
C THR A 42 3.85 -0.86 6.84
N VAL A 43 5.15 -1.17 6.72
CA VAL A 43 5.75 -2.26 7.50
C VAL A 43 5.77 -1.98 9.00
N ASP A 44 5.65 -0.71 9.40
CA ASP A 44 5.53 -0.35 10.80
C ASP A 44 4.08 -0.36 11.29
N GLY A 45 3.12 -0.56 10.38
CA GLY A 45 1.71 -0.64 10.71
C GLY A 45 1.06 0.68 11.08
N GLN A 46 1.78 1.80 10.96
CA GLN A 46 1.24 3.08 11.40
C GLN A 46 0.32 3.74 10.39
N TRP A 47 0.50 3.42 9.12
CA TRP A 47 -0.25 4.05 8.02
C TRP A 47 -0.90 3.00 7.16
N HIS A 48 -2.09 3.31 6.65
CA HIS A 48 -2.81 2.38 5.79
C HIS A 48 -3.59 3.14 4.72
N VAL A 49 -4.02 2.40 3.70
CA VAL A 49 -4.91 2.88 2.67
C VAL A 49 -5.87 1.74 2.31
N ARG A 50 -7.10 2.11 2.01
CA ARG A 50 -8.13 1.16 1.58
C ARG A 50 -8.48 1.43 0.12
N ARG A 51 -8.65 0.35 -0.63
CA ARG A 51 -9.09 0.44 -2.02
C ARG A 51 -10.29 -0.46 -2.20
N GLN A 52 -11.35 0.10 -2.74
CA GLN A 52 -12.55 -0.67 -3.07
C GLN A 52 -12.59 -0.90 -4.57
N LEU A 53 -12.69 -2.17 -4.96
CA LEU A 53 -12.66 -2.57 -6.37
C LEU A 53 -13.81 -3.50 -6.66
N SER A 54 -14.40 -3.36 -7.85
CA SER A 54 -15.36 -4.35 -8.32
C SER A 54 -14.63 -5.62 -8.73
N PHE A 55 -15.34 -6.74 -8.74
CA PHE A 55 -14.76 -7.99 -9.23
C PHE A 55 -14.32 -7.88 -10.68
N GLN A 56 -15.02 -7.09 -11.48
CA GLN A 56 -14.62 -6.87 -12.87
C GLN A 56 -13.25 -6.22 -12.97
N LEU A 57 -13.00 -5.22 -12.13
CA LEU A 57 -11.70 -4.55 -12.11
C LEU A 57 -10.62 -5.49 -11.60
N LEU A 58 -10.94 -6.31 -10.60
CA LEU A 58 -9.98 -7.27 -10.06
C LEU A 58 -9.55 -8.30 -11.10
N SER A 59 -10.48 -8.75 -11.94
CA SER A 59 -10.11 -9.74 -12.95
C SER A 59 -9.24 -9.16 -14.05
N ARG A 60 -9.26 -7.84 -14.23
CA ARG A 60 -8.39 -7.17 -15.22
C ARG A 60 -7.09 -6.69 -14.62
N ASN A 61 -7.07 -6.43 -13.33
CA ASN A 61 -5.93 -5.83 -12.63
C ASN A 61 -5.53 -6.74 -11.49
N PRO A 62 -4.52 -7.58 -11.68
CA PRO A 62 -4.10 -8.48 -10.62
C PRO A 62 -3.73 -7.72 -9.35
N VAL A 63 -4.04 -8.33 -8.20
CA VAL A 63 -3.66 -7.78 -6.91
C VAL A 63 -2.21 -8.15 -6.65
N THR A 64 -1.37 -7.15 -6.41
CA THR A 64 0.04 -7.38 -6.10
C THR A 64 0.25 -7.30 -4.59
N ALA A 65 1.37 -7.88 -4.13
CA ALA A 65 1.69 -7.94 -2.71
C ALA A 65 1.88 -6.56 -2.10
N ALA A 66 2.38 -5.61 -2.90
CA ALA A 66 2.58 -4.24 -2.44
C ALA A 66 2.23 -3.25 -3.54
N ILE A 67 1.94 -2.03 -3.14
CA ILE A 67 1.71 -0.92 -4.06
C ILE A 67 2.43 0.31 -3.53
N ASP A 68 2.69 1.25 -4.44
CA ASP A 68 3.23 2.56 -4.07
C ASP A 68 2.07 3.53 -3.93
N VAL A 69 2.01 4.20 -2.80
CA VAL A 69 0.88 5.06 -2.43
C VAL A 69 1.38 6.48 -2.20
N ASP A 70 0.64 7.45 -2.75
CA ASP A 70 0.88 8.84 -2.46
C ASP A 70 0.66 9.07 -0.95
N PRO A 71 1.62 9.70 -0.25
CA PRO A 71 1.47 9.93 1.19
C PRO A 71 0.19 10.66 1.57
N ASP A 72 -0.33 11.50 0.69
CA ASP A 72 -1.57 12.23 0.94
C ASP A 72 -2.78 11.33 1.07
N ARG A 73 -2.68 10.11 0.58
CA ARG A 73 -3.77 9.14 0.65
C ARG A 73 -3.70 8.26 1.88
N LEU A 74 -2.60 8.28 2.57
CA LEU A 74 -2.40 7.43 3.74
C LEU A 74 -3.15 7.98 4.95
N GLU A 75 -3.73 7.08 5.73
CA GLU A 75 -4.41 7.43 6.97
C GLU A 75 -3.70 6.74 8.11
N GLN A 76 -3.59 7.43 9.22
CA GLN A 76 -2.98 6.87 10.40
C GLN A 76 -3.88 5.79 11.00
N VAL A 77 -3.30 4.68 11.42
CA VAL A 77 -4.02 3.62 12.11
C VAL A 77 -4.12 4.02 13.58
N PRO A 78 -5.32 4.30 14.08
CA PRO A 78 -5.44 4.86 15.43
C PRO A 78 -5.28 3.85 16.56
N ASP A 79 -5.64 2.60 16.33
CA ASP A 79 -5.63 1.58 17.37
C ASP A 79 -4.27 0.92 17.46
N PRO A 80 -3.61 0.93 18.65
CA PRO A 80 -2.29 0.30 18.80
C PRO A 80 -2.28 -1.19 18.47
N ASP A 81 -3.34 -1.91 18.82
CA ASP A 81 -3.43 -3.34 18.51
C ASP A 81 -3.52 -3.57 17.00
N GLU A 82 -4.24 -2.71 16.32
CA GLU A 82 -4.37 -2.80 14.87
C GLU A 82 -3.05 -2.44 14.18
N ARG A 83 -2.33 -1.45 14.71
CA ARG A 83 -1.00 -1.11 14.19
C ARG A 83 -0.07 -2.30 14.27
N GLU A 84 -0.07 -2.99 15.38
CA GLU A 84 0.79 -4.15 15.56
C GLU A 84 0.40 -5.25 14.58
N ARG A 85 -0.88 -5.51 14.43
CA ARG A 85 -1.38 -6.54 13.52
C ARG A 85 -1.04 -6.23 12.08
N PHE A 86 -1.28 -4.98 11.66
CA PHE A 86 -0.96 -4.55 10.30
C PHE A 86 0.54 -4.60 10.04
N GLY A 87 1.34 -4.13 10.98
CA GLY A 87 2.80 -4.18 10.84
C GLY A 87 3.32 -5.59 10.72
N THR A 88 2.83 -6.49 11.54
CA THR A 88 3.22 -7.90 11.50
C THR A 88 2.85 -8.50 10.15
N GLN A 89 1.64 -8.25 9.69
CA GLN A 89 1.19 -8.80 8.42
C GLN A 89 1.95 -8.21 7.24
N ALA A 90 2.21 -6.91 7.27
CA ALA A 90 2.97 -6.26 6.21
C ALA A 90 4.39 -6.81 6.12
N ARG A 91 5.05 -7.02 7.26
CA ARG A 91 6.39 -7.60 7.28
C ARG A 91 6.38 -9.04 6.79
N SER A 92 5.35 -9.79 7.13
CA SER A 92 5.20 -11.16 6.66
C SER A 92 5.07 -11.20 5.14
N MET A 93 4.26 -10.32 4.58
CA MET A 93 4.13 -10.21 3.13
C MET A 93 5.46 -9.83 2.48
N ALA A 94 6.19 -8.90 3.09
CA ALA A 94 7.47 -8.45 2.56
C ALA A 94 8.51 -9.57 2.58
N ASP A 95 8.43 -10.45 3.57
CA ASP A 95 9.34 -11.59 3.66
C ASP A 95 9.03 -12.69 2.65
N GLU A 96 7.75 -12.84 2.29
CA GLU A 96 7.29 -13.97 1.48
C GLU A 96 7.12 -13.61 0.01
N HIS A 97 7.00 -12.34 -0.33
CA HIS A 97 6.68 -11.91 -1.69
C HIS A 97 7.52 -10.72 -2.10
N ASP A 98 7.76 -10.61 -3.40
CA ASP A 98 8.25 -9.35 -3.97
C ASP A 98 7.07 -8.39 -4.12
N PRO A 99 7.33 -7.07 -4.17
CA PRO A 99 6.23 -6.10 -4.25
C PRO A 99 5.27 -6.32 -5.42
N ASP A 100 5.79 -6.76 -6.56
CA ASP A 100 4.97 -6.95 -7.76
C ASP A 100 4.45 -8.37 -7.94
N ASP A 101 4.65 -9.23 -6.94
CA ASP A 101 4.08 -10.58 -6.97
C ASP A 101 2.56 -10.51 -6.91
N GLU A 102 1.90 -11.31 -7.74
CA GLU A 102 0.44 -11.45 -7.66
C GLU A 102 0.07 -12.33 -6.48
N VAL A 103 -0.93 -11.89 -5.74
CA VAL A 103 -1.37 -12.60 -4.54
C VAL A 103 -2.86 -12.88 -4.55
#